data_9906a109bfa579cea30a11c9121ff53d
#
_entry.id   9906a109bfa579cea30a11c9121ff53d
#
_cell.length_a   1.000
_cell.length_b   1.000
_cell.length_c   1.000
_cell.angle_alpha   90.00
_cell.angle_beta   90.00
_cell.angle_gamma   90.00
#
_symmetry.space_group_name_H-M   'P 1'
#
loop_
_entity.id
_entity.type
_entity.pdbx_description
1 polymer ?
#
loop_
_entity_poly.entity_id
_entity_poly.type
_entity_poly.pdbx_seq_one_letter_code
_entity_poly.pdbx_strand_id
1 'polypeptide(L)'
;MTGSPGPPTLAELDAVGIAEAVRSRRLTARDAVEAALGRIAARDGALNSFTAVLADAARRDADAVDTRVARGEDPGLLAGVPFAVKNLFDVKGLTTLAGSRIHAERPPAARDAAAVAALRRAGAVLVGTLNMDEYAFGFTTENSHYGATRNPHDRERVAGGSSGGSGAAVGAGMVPLALGSDTNGSIRVPAALCGVFGLKPTYGRVSRAGTALFAGSFDHVGPLSRSARDLAAAFDALQGPDAADPVASRRPPEPSRRELARGIAGIRFAVADGHFGRGGEPEALAAVRTVADSLGARGVVTIPEAHRARAAAMIITSAEGAQLHLADLRTRPDAFDPLTRDRFLAGALIPAAAYVAAQRFRAWYRARVAAVFDGIDVILAPTTPYPAPRIGQERITVAGVEVPMRSTLGLYTQPLSFIGLPVITVPLARRSGLPLGVQLVGAPFRESFLLRTAHYLEAAGVVAAPIA
;
A
#
# COMPACT_ATOMS: atom_id res chain seq x y z
N MET A 1 41.82 10.00 -4.52
CA MET A 1 41.64 8.62 -4.04
C MET A 1 40.18 8.47 -3.61
N THR A 2 39.34 8.00 -4.50
CA THR A 2 37.94 7.66 -4.16
C THR A 2 37.96 6.24 -3.58
N GLY A 3 37.92 6.17 -2.23
CA GLY A 3 37.78 4.90 -1.56
C GLY A 3 36.52 4.16 -2.05
N SER A 4 36.66 2.89 -2.42
CA SER A 4 35.50 2.04 -2.69
C SER A 4 34.55 2.11 -1.49
N PRO A 5 33.23 2.31 -1.71
CA PRO A 5 32.27 2.27 -0.61
C PRO A 5 32.42 0.92 0.12
N GLY A 6 32.49 0.98 1.45
CA GLY A 6 32.50 -0.24 2.29
C GLY A 6 31.26 -1.10 2.03
N PRO A 7 31.21 -2.36 2.50
CA PRO A 7 30.05 -3.20 2.35
C PRO A 7 28.82 -2.50 2.96
N PRO A 8 27.64 -2.59 2.30
CA PRO A 8 26.43 -1.90 2.78
C PRO A 8 26.09 -2.37 4.19
N THR A 9 25.74 -1.42 5.04
CA THR A 9 25.24 -1.72 6.40
C THR A 9 23.89 -2.43 6.29
N LEU A 10 23.55 -3.22 7.31
CA LEU A 10 22.26 -3.93 7.34
C LEU A 10 21.04 -3.00 7.17
N ALA A 11 21.18 -1.72 7.57
CA ALA A 11 20.14 -0.70 7.40
C ALA A 11 19.93 -0.29 5.92
N GLU A 12 20.98 -0.40 5.11
CA GLU A 12 20.98 -0.02 3.69
C GLU A 12 20.49 -1.15 2.79
N LEU A 13 20.49 -2.40 3.27
CA LEU A 13 19.96 -3.51 2.49
C LEU A 13 18.43 -3.39 2.36
N ASP A 14 17.95 -3.61 1.16
CA ASP A 14 16.54 -3.83 0.89
C ASP A 14 16.15 -5.29 1.18
N ALA A 15 14.88 -5.67 1.04
CA ALA A 15 14.39 -7.01 1.36
C ALA A 15 15.09 -8.10 0.54
N VAL A 16 15.27 -7.88 -0.76
CA VAL A 16 15.97 -8.86 -1.63
C VAL A 16 17.43 -8.98 -1.22
N GLY A 17 18.10 -7.88 -0.91
CA GLY A 17 19.49 -7.89 -0.43
C GLY A 17 19.66 -8.64 0.89
N ILE A 18 18.74 -8.48 1.84
CA ILE A 18 18.72 -9.27 3.09
C ILE A 18 18.57 -10.77 2.76
N ALA A 19 17.56 -11.13 1.93
CA ALA A 19 17.32 -12.52 1.59
C ALA A 19 18.52 -13.19 0.86
N GLU A 20 19.21 -12.44 -0.01
CA GLU A 20 20.44 -12.91 -0.67
C GLU A 20 21.60 -13.09 0.32
N ALA A 21 21.76 -12.17 1.28
CA ALA A 21 22.77 -12.25 2.32
C ALA A 21 22.54 -13.46 3.25
N VAL A 22 21.28 -13.71 3.63
CA VAL A 22 20.90 -14.86 4.47
C VAL A 22 21.14 -16.18 3.72
N ARG A 23 20.67 -16.32 2.47
CA ARG A 23 20.91 -17.53 1.68
C ARG A 23 22.39 -17.83 1.44
N SER A 24 23.20 -16.80 1.28
CA SER A 24 24.66 -16.93 1.10
C SER A 24 25.42 -17.04 2.42
N ARG A 25 24.74 -17.08 3.57
CA ARG A 25 25.34 -17.17 4.92
C ARG A 25 26.24 -15.97 5.27
N ARG A 26 26.11 -14.84 4.60
CA ARG A 26 26.83 -13.58 4.94
C ARG A 26 26.13 -12.84 6.09
N LEU A 27 24.89 -13.19 6.37
CA LEU A 27 24.04 -12.66 7.42
C LEU A 27 23.18 -13.79 7.96
N THR A 28 22.83 -13.78 9.25
CA THR A 28 21.80 -14.65 9.78
C THR A 28 20.42 -13.95 9.71
N ALA A 29 19.35 -14.74 9.61
CA ALA A 29 18.00 -14.20 9.73
C ALA A 29 17.79 -13.54 11.10
N ARG A 30 18.45 -14.10 12.15
CA ARG A 30 18.44 -13.54 13.50
C ARG A 30 19.03 -12.14 13.53
N ASP A 31 20.19 -11.88 12.90
CA ASP A 31 20.80 -10.56 12.85
C ASP A 31 19.88 -9.55 12.12
N ALA A 32 19.25 -9.96 11.02
CA ALA A 32 18.33 -9.11 10.29
C ALA A 32 17.11 -8.69 11.14
N VAL A 33 16.56 -9.64 11.91
CA VAL A 33 15.44 -9.40 12.82
C VAL A 33 15.84 -8.52 14.00
N GLU A 34 16.99 -8.78 14.65
CA GLU A 34 17.46 -7.94 15.77
C GLU A 34 17.72 -6.50 15.31
N ALA A 35 18.30 -6.31 14.13
CA ALA A 35 18.49 -4.97 13.59
C ALA A 35 17.14 -4.25 13.31
N ALA A 36 16.12 -4.96 12.83
CA ALA A 36 14.78 -4.40 12.66
C ALA A 36 14.15 -4.05 14.01
N LEU A 37 14.18 -4.94 15.00
CA LEU A 37 13.69 -4.71 16.35
C LEU A 37 14.38 -3.52 17.02
N GLY A 38 15.70 -3.39 16.87
CA GLY A 38 16.48 -2.25 17.36
C GLY A 38 16.04 -0.93 16.73
N ARG A 39 15.77 -0.90 15.42
CA ARG A 39 15.26 0.31 14.73
C ARG A 39 13.83 0.65 15.16
N ILE A 40 12.97 -0.35 15.35
CA ILE A 40 11.61 -0.15 15.87
C ILE A 40 11.69 0.49 17.27
N ALA A 41 12.49 -0.07 18.18
CA ALA A 41 12.66 0.47 19.52
C ALA A 41 13.18 1.91 19.54
N ALA A 42 14.08 2.26 18.61
CA ALA A 42 14.67 3.59 18.53
C ALA A 42 13.75 4.64 17.89
N ARG A 43 12.85 4.28 16.98
CA ARG A 43 12.14 5.23 16.12
C ARG A 43 10.62 5.25 16.32
N ASP A 44 10.01 4.12 16.67
CA ASP A 44 8.54 4.01 16.66
C ASP A 44 7.85 4.83 17.74
N GLY A 45 8.49 5.05 18.89
CA GLY A 45 7.93 5.91 19.93
C GLY A 45 7.63 7.35 19.45
N ALA A 46 8.34 7.83 18.43
CA ALA A 46 8.10 9.13 17.83
C ALA A 46 7.12 9.10 16.65
N LEU A 47 6.87 7.93 16.05
CA LEU A 47 6.08 7.77 14.82
C LEU A 47 4.72 7.12 15.06
N ASN A 48 4.59 6.27 16.08
CA ASN A 48 3.37 5.52 16.40
C ASN A 48 2.88 4.65 15.22
N SER A 49 3.82 3.92 14.60
CA SER A 49 3.52 3.06 13.45
C SER A 49 3.07 1.67 13.87
N PHE A 50 3.60 1.14 14.99
CA PHE A 50 3.30 -0.22 15.47
C PHE A 50 2.18 -0.20 16.52
N THR A 51 1.26 -1.15 16.42
CA THR A 51 0.28 -1.46 17.47
C THR A 51 0.70 -2.65 18.32
N ALA A 52 1.57 -3.51 17.80
CA ALA A 52 2.23 -4.58 18.55
C ALA A 52 3.58 -4.95 17.90
N VAL A 53 4.60 -5.18 18.71
CA VAL A 53 5.91 -5.70 18.31
C VAL A 53 6.03 -7.14 18.81
N LEU A 54 6.37 -8.08 17.92
CA LEU A 54 6.35 -9.51 18.15
C LEU A 54 7.78 -10.08 18.35
N ALA A 55 8.58 -9.42 19.18
CA ALA A 55 10.02 -9.67 19.30
C ALA A 55 10.37 -11.16 19.51
N ASP A 56 9.75 -11.84 20.49
CA ASP A 56 10.10 -13.22 20.81
C ASP A 56 9.65 -14.22 19.73
N ALA A 57 8.47 -13.96 19.11
CA ALA A 57 8.00 -14.78 17.99
C ALA A 57 8.91 -14.58 16.77
N ALA A 58 9.29 -13.34 16.47
CA ALA A 58 10.19 -13.02 15.36
C ALA A 58 11.58 -13.68 15.54
N ARG A 59 12.10 -13.67 16.76
CA ARG A 59 13.37 -14.36 17.09
C ARG A 59 13.30 -15.86 16.81
N ARG A 60 12.24 -16.54 17.29
CA ARG A 60 12.04 -17.98 17.03
C ARG A 60 11.87 -18.28 15.55
N ASP A 61 11.10 -17.46 14.82
CA ASP A 61 10.91 -17.65 13.38
C ASP A 61 12.22 -17.43 12.61
N ALA A 62 13.05 -16.47 13.01
CA ALA A 62 14.37 -16.25 12.43
C ALA A 62 15.32 -17.44 12.66
N ASP A 63 15.38 -17.97 13.89
CA ASP A 63 16.18 -19.15 14.23
C ASP A 63 15.75 -20.38 13.39
N ALA A 64 14.46 -20.51 13.08
CA ALA A 64 13.96 -21.55 12.21
C ALA A 64 14.42 -21.37 10.74
N VAL A 65 14.50 -20.14 10.24
CA VAL A 65 15.05 -19.83 8.91
C VAL A 65 16.55 -20.17 8.88
N ASP A 66 17.32 -19.74 9.89
CA ASP A 66 18.76 -20.02 9.98
C ASP A 66 19.04 -21.52 10.06
N THR A 67 18.20 -22.28 10.77
CA THR A 67 18.30 -23.75 10.83
C THR A 67 18.13 -24.39 9.44
N ARG A 68 17.15 -23.91 8.64
CA ARG A 68 16.94 -24.39 7.26
C ARG A 68 18.15 -24.08 6.37
N VAL A 69 18.69 -22.86 6.45
CA VAL A 69 19.91 -22.46 5.73
C VAL A 69 21.10 -23.33 6.12
N ALA A 70 21.28 -23.62 7.42
CA ALA A 70 22.35 -24.45 7.90
C ALA A 70 22.28 -25.91 7.37
N ARG A 71 21.05 -26.44 7.20
CA ARG A 71 20.80 -27.78 6.64
C ARG A 71 20.88 -27.83 5.11
N GLY A 72 21.07 -26.69 4.43
CA GLY A 72 21.06 -26.63 2.97
C GLY A 72 19.66 -26.76 2.37
N GLU A 73 18.59 -26.61 3.16
CA GLU A 73 17.22 -26.57 2.71
C GLU A 73 16.89 -25.21 2.08
N ASP A 74 15.94 -25.14 1.13
CA ASP A 74 15.50 -23.85 0.57
C ASP A 74 14.79 -23.00 1.65
N PRO A 75 15.37 -21.88 2.10
CA PRO A 75 14.76 -21.03 3.10
C PRO A 75 13.64 -20.14 2.54
N GLY A 76 13.44 -20.15 1.23
CA GLY A 76 12.42 -19.33 0.54
C GLY A 76 12.95 -18.03 -0.07
N LEU A 77 12.12 -17.44 -0.92
CA LEU A 77 12.43 -16.24 -1.71
C LEU A 77 12.81 -15.03 -0.85
N LEU A 78 12.17 -14.87 0.31
CA LEU A 78 12.32 -13.75 1.25
C LEU A 78 12.99 -14.21 2.57
N ALA A 79 13.95 -15.14 2.49
CA ALA A 79 14.63 -15.74 3.63
C ALA A 79 15.15 -14.70 4.63
N GLY A 80 14.63 -14.73 5.86
CA GLY A 80 15.05 -13.86 6.96
C GLY A 80 14.63 -12.40 6.86
N VAL A 81 13.82 -12.02 5.85
CA VAL A 81 13.36 -10.64 5.67
C VAL A 81 12.38 -10.24 6.77
N PRO A 82 12.69 -9.23 7.61
CA PRO A 82 11.72 -8.71 8.56
C PRO A 82 10.59 -7.97 7.85
N PHE A 83 9.33 -8.32 8.16
CA PHE A 83 8.18 -7.59 7.65
C PHE A 83 7.14 -7.30 8.73
N ALA A 84 6.28 -6.32 8.49
CA ALA A 84 5.18 -5.98 9.37
C ALA A 84 3.87 -5.87 8.57
N VAL A 85 2.74 -5.98 9.24
CA VAL A 85 1.43 -5.98 8.58
C VAL A 85 0.45 -5.02 9.23
N LYS A 86 -0.35 -4.33 8.44
CA LYS A 86 -1.47 -3.52 8.91
C LYS A 86 -2.36 -4.35 9.85
N ASN A 87 -2.83 -3.79 10.95
CA ASN A 87 -3.51 -4.55 12.00
C ASN A 87 -4.95 -5.02 11.66
N LEU A 88 -5.31 -4.99 10.36
CA LEU A 88 -6.50 -5.64 9.84
C LEU A 88 -6.25 -7.09 9.37
N PHE A 89 -4.98 -7.52 9.28
CA PHE A 89 -4.64 -8.89 8.95
C PHE A 89 -4.70 -9.78 10.19
N ASP A 90 -5.32 -10.95 10.06
CA ASP A 90 -5.24 -11.98 11.06
C ASP A 90 -3.79 -12.46 11.20
N VAL A 91 -3.29 -12.44 12.41
CA VAL A 91 -2.03 -13.04 12.83
C VAL A 91 -2.35 -14.04 13.91
N LYS A 92 -2.02 -15.32 13.71
CA LYS A 92 -2.33 -16.39 14.65
C LYS A 92 -1.88 -16.04 16.08
N GLY A 93 -2.82 -16.12 17.02
CA GLY A 93 -2.59 -15.83 18.44
C GLY A 93 -2.70 -14.35 18.81
N LEU A 94 -2.98 -13.43 17.86
CA LEU A 94 -3.23 -12.02 18.13
C LEU A 94 -4.67 -11.65 17.78
N THR A 95 -5.23 -10.70 18.52
CA THR A 95 -6.51 -10.09 18.17
C THR A 95 -6.34 -9.14 16.98
N THR A 96 -7.16 -9.32 15.94
CA THR A 96 -7.18 -8.46 14.75
C THR A 96 -7.90 -7.16 15.08
N LEU A 97 -7.15 -6.07 15.31
CA LEU A 97 -7.69 -4.80 15.81
C LEU A 97 -8.48 -4.02 14.76
N ALA A 98 -8.09 -4.08 13.49
CA ALA A 98 -8.67 -3.27 12.41
C ALA A 98 -8.78 -1.76 12.76
N GLY A 99 -7.85 -1.25 13.57
CA GLY A 99 -7.85 0.13 14.06
C GLY A 99 -9.00 0.46 15.05
N SER A 100 -9.74 -0.53 15.53
CA SER A 100 -10.96 -0.35 16.32
C SER A 100 -10.87 -0.95 17.73
N ARG A 101 -11.38 -0.24 18.73
CA ARG A 101 -11.52 -0.78 20.07
C ARG A 101 -12.62 -1.85 20.18
N ILE A 102 -13.61 -1.84 19.27
CA ILE A 102 -14.64 -2.89 19.19
C ILE A 102 -14.00 -4.23 18.83
N HIS A 103 -13.08 -4.22 17.87
CA HIS A 103 -12.35 -5.42 17.47
C HIS A 103 -11.36 -5.90 18.54
N ALA A 104 -10.86 -5.01 19.39
CA ALA A 104 -9.98 -5.39 20.51
C ALA A 104 -10.63 -6.33 21.52
N GLU A 105 -11.97 -6.38 21.55
CA GLU A 105 -12.75 -7.30 22.41
C GLU A 105 -12.90 -8.71 21.82
N ARG A 106 -12.49 -8.92 20.54
CA ARG A 106 -12.60 -10.21 19.86
C ARG A 106 -11.52 -11.18 20.32
N PRO A 107 -11.78 -12.50 20.23
CA PRO A 107 -10.75 -13.49 20.52
C PRO A 107 -9.57 -13.37 19.52
N PRO A 108 -8.38 -13.83 19.92
CA PRO A 108 -7.24 -13.90 19.03
C PRO A 108 -7.55 -14.76 17.80
N ALA A 109 -6.95 -14.39 16.65
CA ALA A 109 -7.09 -15.12 15.40
C ALA A 109 -6.54 -16.55 15.52
N ALA A 110 -7.31 -17.53 15.04
CA ALA A 110 -6.94 -18.93 15.11
C ALA A 110 -5.85 -19.30 14.07
N ARG A 111 -5.71 -18.50 13.01
CA ARG A 111 -4.76 -18.71 11.90
C ARG A 111 -4.28 -17.38 11.33
N ASP A 112 -3.17 -17.43 10.60
CA ASP A 112 -2.69 -16.28 9.82
C ASP A 112 -3.63 -16.00 8.64
N ALA A 113 -3.75 -14.73 8.26
CA ALA A 113 -4.31 -14.33 6.97
C ALA A 113 -3.49 -14.95 5.83
N ALA A 114 -4.14 -15.24 4.69
CA ALA A 114 -3.50 -15.87 3.54
C ALA A 114 -2.22 -15.16 3.10
N ALA A 115 -2.24 -13.83 3.06
CA ALA A 115 -1.08 -13.02 2.69
C ALA A 115 0.05 -13.10 3.72
N VAL A 116 -0.25 -13.12 5.02
CA VAL A 116 0.74 -13.32 6.10
C VAL A 116 1.39 -14.69 5.98
N ALA A 117 0.57 -15.73 5.85
CA ALA A 117 1.03 -17.10 5.68
C ALA A 117 1.89 -17.27 4.40
N ALA A 118 1.56 -16.55 3.32
CA ALA A 118 2.31 -16.59 2.08
C ALA A 118 3.73 -16.00 2.25
N LEU A 119 3.88 -14.85 2.90
CA LEU A 119 5.20 -14.26 3.18
C LEU A 119 6.02 -15.11 4.14
N ARG A 120 5.40 -15.68 5.19
CA ARG A 120 6.08 -16.64 6.09
C ARG A 120 6.57 -17.89 5.35
N ARG A 121 5.76 -18.45 4.44
CA ARG A 121 6.19 -19.58 3.59
C ARG A 121 7.36 -19.22 2.68
N ALA A 122 7.42 -17.96 2.22
CA ALA A 122 8.56 -17.43 1.47
C ALA A 122 9.80 -17.16 2.33
N GLY A 123 9.76 -17.45 3.63
CA GLY A 123 10.86 -17.30 4.57
C GLY A 123 10.97 -15.93 5.25
N ALA A 124 10.01 -15.03 5.02
CA ALA A 124 9.97 -13.73 5.70
C ALA A 124 9.52 -13.89 7.17
N VAL A 125 10.02 -13.01 8.03
CA VAL A 125 9.81 -13.03 9.48
C VAL A 125 8.94 -11.86 9.90
N LEU A 126 7.76 -12.16 10.49
CA LEU A 126 6.83 -11.14 10.97
C LEU A 126 7.32 -10.54 12.29
N VAL A 127 7.56 -9.21 12.29
CA VAL A 127 8.06 -8.49 13.49
C VAL A 127 6.98 -7.69 14.21
N GLY A 128 5.80 -7.45 13.61
CA GLY A 128 4.75 -6.71 14.28
C GLY A 128 3.54 -6.37 13.42
N THR A 129 2.55 -5.76 14.09
CA THR A 129 1.34 -5.23 13.46
C THR A 129 1.31 -3.71 13.51
N LEU A 130 0.70 -3.09 12.50
CA LEU A 130 0.85 -1.67 12.19
C LEU A 130 -0.47 -0.90 12.30
N ASN A 131 -0.38 0.36 12.74
CA ASN A 131 -1.48 1.28 12.95
C ASN A 131 -2.18 1.66 11.62
N MET A 132 -3.47 1.99 11.73
CA MET A 132 -4.33 2.29 10.59
C MET A 132 -5.51 3.18 10.97
N ASP A 133 -6.17 3.81 9.99
CA ASP A 133 -7.52 4.35 10.20
C ASP A 133 -8.50 3.23 10.57
N GLU A 134 -9.42 3.49 11.50
CA GLU A 134 -10.42 2.51 11.92
C GLU A 134 -11.16 1.93 10.72
N TYR A 135 -11.26 0.59 10.64
CA TYR A 135 -11.91 -0.17 9.57
C TYR A 135 -11.47 0.21 8.15
N ALA A 136 -10.25 0.74 8.01
CA ALA A 136 -9.68 1.24 6.76
C ALA A 136 -10.45 2.40 6.10
N PHE A 137 -11.33 3.09 6.82
CA PHE A 137 -12.17 4.17 6.30
C PHE A 137 -11.53 5.56 6.51
N GLY A 138 -10.33 5.76 6.04
CA GLY A 138 -9.61 7.04 6.11
C GLY A 138 -8.46 7.14 5.13
N PHE A 139 -7.80 8.31 5.12
CA PHE A 139 -6.62 8.60 4.31
C PHE A 139 -5.48 9.24 5.11
N THR A 140 -5.56 9.26 6.45
CA THR A 140 -4.61 10.01 7.27
C THR A 140 -3.94 9.20 8.38
N THR A 141 -4.57 8.13 8.84
CA THR A 141 -4.18 7.35 10.03
C THR A 141 -4.08 8.24 11.28
N GLU A 142 -5.09 9.10 11.46
CA GLU A 142 -5.35 9.86 12.68
C GLU A 142 -6.41 9.12 13.50
N ASN A 143 -6.06 7.96 14.03
CA ASN A 143 -6.95 7.08 14.75
C ASN A 143 -7.13 7.57 16.20
N SER A 144 -8.37 7.80 16.64
CA SER A 144 -8.67 8.30 17.99
C SER A 144 -8.43 7.26 19.10
N HIS A 145 -8.39 5.96 18.74
CA HIS A 145 -8.19 4.87 19.69
C HIS A 145 -6.71 4.53 19.93
N TYR A 146 -5.90 4.60 18.85
CA TYR A 146 -4.50 4.19 18.85
C TYR A 146 -3.54 5.36 18.60
N GLY A 147 -4.06 6.58 18.44
CA GLY A 147 -3.28 7.78 18.14
C GLY A 147 -2.92 7.91 16.66
N ALA A 148 -2.47 9.10 16.26
CA ALA A 148 -2.04 9.39 14.91
C ALA A 148 -0.68 8.74 14.60
N THR A 149 -0.55 8.14 13.41
CA THR A 149 0.76 7.78 12.85
C THR A 149 1.38 8.99 12.18
N ARG A 150 2.58 9.35 12.59
CA ARG A 150 3.32 10.51 12.11
C ARG A 150 4.15 10.19 10.89
N ASN A 151 4.31 11.17 10.02
CA ASN A 151 5.12 11.04 8.81
C ASN A 151 6.63 10.96 9.17
N PRO A 152 7.40 10.02 8.62
CA PRO A 152 8.81 9.89 8.95
C PRO A 152 9.66 11.09 8.48
N HIS A 153 9.23 11.84 7.46
CA HIS A 153 9.93 13.03 6.95
C HIS A 153 9.58 14.32 7.71
N ASP A 154 8.42 14.38 8.37
CA ASP A 154 7.98 15.51 9.21
C ASP A 154 6.91 15.03 10.20
N ARG A 155 7.28 14.94 11.47
CA ARG A 155 6.44 14.38 12.55
C ARG A 155 5.19 15.22 12.87
N GLU A 156 5.09 16.44 12.38
CA GLU A 156 3.89 17.28 12.50
C GLU A 156 2.84 16.96 11.42
N ARG A 157 3.14 16.00 10.52
CA ARG A 157 2.32 15.67 9.38
C ARG A 157 1.81 14.22 9.45
N VAL A 158 0.72 13.97 8.71
CA VAL A 158 0.12 12.65 8.60
C VAL A 158 0.99 11.71 7.77
N ALA A 159 1.02 10.44 8.11
CA ALA A 159 1.67 9.40 7.32
C ALA A 159 0.86 9.00 6.07
N GLY A 160 -0.35 9.53 5.93
CA GLY A 160 -1.32 9.01 4.98
C GLY A 160 -2.08 7.82 5.54
N GLY A 161 -3.06 7.33 4.79
CA GLY A 161 -3.94 6.26 5.28
C GLY A 161 -4.69 5.52 4.14
N SER A 162 -5.33 4.48 4.52
CA SER A 162 -5.52 3.90 5.84
C SER A 162 -4.36 3.00 6.31
N SER A 163 -3.33 2.72 5.48
CA SER A 163 -2.14 1.93 5.86
C SER A 163 -0.97 2.84 6.26
N GLY A 164 -1.22 3.86 7.13
CA GLY A 164 -0.21 4.85 7.52
C GLY A 164 0.94 4.23 8.29
N GLY A 165 0.66 3.31 9.21
CA GLY A 165 1.69 2.57 9.92
C GLY A 165 2.61 1.79 8.96
N SER A 166 2.06 1.22 7.87
CA SER A 166 2.85 0.50 6.86
C SER A 166 3.77 1.45 6.08
N GLY A 167 3.24 2.61 5.64
CA GLY A 167 4.03 3.62 4.96
C GLY A 167 5.14 4.18 5.84
N ALA A 168 4.82 4.55 7.10
CA ALA A 168 5.77 5.13 8.04
C ALA A 168 6.85 4.13 8.48
N ALA A 169 6.49 2.87 8.75
CA ALA A 169 7.45 1.84 9.16
C ALA A 169 8.51 1.56 8.06
N VAL A 170 8.07 1.52 6.79
CA VAL A 170 8.96 1.32 5.64
C VAL A 170 9.77 2.59 5.37
N GLY A 171 9.15 3.77 5.36
CA GLY A 171 9.83 5.06 5.11
C GLY A 171 10.87 5.40 6.16
N ALA A 172 10.63 5.06 7.42
CA ALA A 172 11.60 5.19 8.50
C ALA A 172 12.66 4.08 8.52
N GLY A 173 12.64 3.12 7.60
CA GLY A 173 13.59 2.01 7.55
C GLY A 173 13.48 1.02 8.72
N MET A 174 12.38 1.04 9.49
CA MET A 174 12.18 0.09 10.57
C MET A 174 12.04 -1.35 10.04
N VAL A 175 11.36 -1.51 8.93
CA VAL A 175 11.27 -2.77 8.17
C VAL A 175 11.44 -2.47 6.67
N PRO A 176 12.04 -3.39 5.89
CA PRO A 176 12.17 -3.21 4.45
C PRO A 176 10.86 -3.46 3.70
N LEU A 177 9.93 -4.20 4.30
CA LEU A 177 8.68 -4.65 3.68
C LEU A 177 7.51 -4.57 4.67
N ALA A 178 6.36 -4.06 4.20
CA ALA A 178 5.11 -4.11 4.95
C ALA A 178 3.93 -4.50 4.05
N LEU A 179 2.88 -5.10 4.64
CA LEU A 179 1.60 -5.30 3.97
C LEU A 179 0.61 -4.19 4.35
N GLY A 180 -0.14 -3.75 3.36
CA GLY A 180 -1.26 -2.85 3.50
C GLY A 180 -2.50 -3.34 2.77
N SER A 181 -3.58 -2.59 2.87
CA SER A 181 -4.81 -2.77 2.08
C SER A 181 -5.16 -1.50 1.33
N ASP A 182 -5.85 -1.62 0.19
CA ASP A 182 -6.26 -0.49 -0.64
C ASP A 182 -7.68 -0.70 -1.15
N THR A 183 -8.61 0.09 -0.65
CA THR A 183 -10.00 0.16 -1.11
C THR A 183 -10.16 1.31 -2.09
N ASN A 184 -9.70 2.50 -1.70
CA ASN A 184 -9.82 3.76 -2.45
C ASN A 184 -8.47 4.50 -2.62
N GLY A 185 -7.34 3.89 -2.21
CA GLY A 185 -6.02 4.51 -2.26
C GLY A 185 -5.12 4.18 -1.06
N SER A 186 -5.56 3.27 -0.17
CA SER A 186 -4.96 3.10 1.16
C SER A 186 -3.60 2.38 1.21
N ILE A 187 -3.06 1.89 0.11
CA ILE A 187 -1.63 1.57 -0.08
C ILE A 187 -0.93 2.76 -0.71
N ARG A 188 -1.52 3.34 -1.74
CA ARG A 188 -0.93 4.34 -2.63
C ARG A 188 -0.75 5.69 -1.96
N VAL A 189 -1.75 6.16 -1.20
CA VAL A 189 -1.67 7.43 -0.47
C VAL A 189 -0.54 7.42 0.55
N PRO A 190 -0.47 6.45 1.51
CA PRO A 190 0.67 6.42 2.44
C PRO A 190 2.01 6.16 1.75
N ALA A 191 2.05 5.39 0.65
CA ALA A 191 3.28 5.23 -0.13
C ALA A 191 3.78 6.57 -0.69
N ALA A 192 2.89 7.38 -1.27
CA ALA A 192 3.23 8.71 -1.79
C ALA A 192 3.70 9.67 -0.69
N LEU A 193 2.98 9.72 0.43
CA LEU A 193 3.26 10.68 1.51
C LEU A 193 4.48 10.29 2.37
N CYS A 194 4.79 9.00 2.49
CA CYS A 194 5.98 8.52 3.20
C CYS A 194 7.18 8.27 2.27
N GLY A 195 7.08 8.54 0.97
CA GLY A 195 8.19 8.41 0.03
C GLY A 195 8.65 6.98 -0.20
N VAL A 196 7.72 6.03 -0.29
CA VAL A 196 8.01 4.61 -0.53
C VAL A 196 7.26 4.07 -1.74
N PHE A 197 7.66 2.92 -2.25
CA PHE A 197 6.93 2.20 -3.29
C PHE A 197 5.72 1.48 -2.68
N GLY A 198 4.58 1.48 -3.40
CA GLY A 198 3.38 0.75 -2.98
C GLY A 198 2.65 0.13 -4.16
N LEU A 199 2.37 -1.17 -4.10
CA LEU A 199 1.64 -1.90 -5.14
C LEU A 199 0.23 -2.24 -4.67
N LYS A 200 -0.77 -1.70 -5.38
CA LYS A 200 -2.13 -2.21 -5.38
C LYS A 200 -2.30 -3.10 -6.61
N PRO A 201 -2.34 -4.43 -6.47
CA PRO A 201 -2.48 -5.32 -7.61
C PRO A 201 -3.88 -5.24 -8.24
N THR A 202 -4.12 -6.01 -9.28
CA THR A 202 -5.46 -6.23 -9.85
C THR A 202 -6.39 -6.81 -8.80
N TYR A 203 -7.67 -6.38 -8.80
CA TYR A 203 -8.67 -6.90 -7.88
C TYR A 203 -8.76 -8.44 -7.95
N GLY A 204 -8.65 -9.07 -6.78
CA GLY A 204 -8.63 -10.51 -6.64
C GLY A 204 -7.29 -11.19 -7.00
N ARG A 205 -6.23 -10.44 -7.36
CA ARG A 205 -4.93 -11.05 -7.69
C ARG A 205 -4.20 -11.59 -6.45
N VAL A 206 -4.37 -10.95 -5.31
CA VAL A 206 -3.88 -11.39 -4.00
C VAL A 206 -5.06 -11.68 -3.10
N SER A 207 -5.04 -12.82 -2.42
CA SER A 207 -6.11 -13.24 -1.50
C SER A 207 -6.26 -12.29 -0.32
N ARG A 208 -7.52 -12.03 0.06
CA ARG A 208 -7.91 -11.23 1.22
C ARG A 208 -8.41 -12.10 2.38
N ALA A 209 -8.32 -13.42 2.26
CA ALA A 209 -8.78 -14.33 3.30
C ALA A 209 -8.03 -14.05 4.63
N GLY A 210 -8.79 -13.90 5.71
CA GLY A 210 -8.25 -13.52 7.01
C GLY A 210 -7.91 -12.03 7.13
N THR A 211 -8.58 -11.15 6.35
CA THR A 211 -8.50 -9.69 6.55
C THR A 211 -9.85 -9.15 7.00
N ALA A 212 -9.85 -8.16 7.91
CA ALA A 212 -11.04 -7.37 8.19
C ALA A 212 -11.34 -6.46 7.00
N LEU A 213 -12.41 -6.75 6.26
CA LEU A 213 -12.80 -6.00 5.07
C LEU A 213 -13.45 -4.67 5.43
N PHE A 214 -13.24 -3.67 4.57
CA PHE A 214 -13.99 -2.42 4.56
C PHE A 214 -15.11 -2.45 3.50
N ALA A 215 -14.77 -2.80 2.26
CA ALA A 215 -15.74 -2.92 1.17
C ALA A 215 -15.35 -4.12 0.28
N GLY A 216 -16.12 -5.19 0.38
CA GLY A 216 -15.78 -6.47 -0.24
C GLY A 216 -15.59 -6.42 -1.75
N SER A 217 -16.25 -5.48 -2.44
CA SER A 217 -16.14 -5.31 -3.89
C SER A 217 -14.98 -4.39 -4.34
N PHE A 218 -14.19 -3.84 -3.38
CA PHE A 218 -13.08 -2.91 -3.65
C PHE A 218 -11.75 -3.30 -2.99
N ASP A 219 -11.77 -4.00 -1.87
CA ASP A 219 -10.58 -4.22 -1.06
C ASP A 219 -9.51 -5.03 -1.79
N HIS A 220 -8.27 -4.54 -1.69
CA HIS A 220 -7.06 -5.17 -2.20
C HIS A 220 -6.06 -5.33 -1.06
N VAL A 221 -5.20 -6.33 -1.18
CA VAL A 221 -4.02 -6.54 -0.35
C VAL A 221 -2.79 -6.33 -1.22
N GLY A 222 -1.77 -5.66 -0.69
CA GLY A 222 -0.53 -5.48 -1.41
C GLY A 222 0.62 -4.95 -0.55
N PRO A 223 1.86 -5.04 -1.08
CA PRO A 223 3.08 -4.66 -0.38
C PRO A 223 3.42 -3.17 -0.51
N LEU A 224 4.13 -2.66 0.52
CA LEU A 224 4.90 -1.43 0.50
C LEU A 224 6.37 -1.77 0.78
N SER A 225 7.30 -1.16 0.05
CA SER A 225 8.74 -1.40 0.19
C SER A 225 9.57 -0.19 -0.22
N ARG A 226 10.92 -0.30 -0.05
CA ARG A 226 11.83 0.77 -0.47
C ARG A 226 12.41 0.57 -1.88
N SER A 227 12.16 -0.55 -2.55
CA SER A 227 12.63 -0.79 -3.91
C SER A 227 11.56 -1.47 -4.76
N ALA A 228 11.64 -1.28 -6.08
CA ALA A 228 10.78 -1.96 -7.04
C ALA A 228 11.03 -3.48 -7.06
N ARG A 229 12.28 -3.92 -6.83
CA ARG A 229 12.61 -5.35 -6.79
C ARG A 229 12.03 -6.05 -5.56
N ASP A 230 11.92 -5.34 -4.44
CA ASP A 230 11.24 -5.85 -3.24
C ASP A 230 9.73 -5.99 -3.46
N LEU A 231 9.08 -4.99 -4.11
CA LEU A 231 7.69 -5.13 -4.51
C LEU A 231 7.47 -6.36 -5.38
N ALA A 232 8.34 -6.61 -6.36
CA ALA A 232 8.23 -7.77 -7.25
C ALA A 232 8.41 -9.08 -6.49
N ALA A 233 9.38 -9.17 -5.56
CA ALA A 233 9.61 -10.36 -4.76
C ALA A 233 8.44 -10.65 -3.80
N ALA A 234 7.91 -9.61 -3.15
CA ALA A 234 6.74 -9.75 -2.28
C ALA A 234 5.49 -10.13 -3.09
N PHE A 235 5.25 -9.50 -4.25
CA PHE A 235 4.14 -9.81 -5.13
C PHE A 235 4.21 -11.25 -5.64
N ASP A 236 5.37 -11.73 -6.06
CA ASP A 236 5.57 -13.12 -6.49
C ASP A 236 5.22 -14.12 -5.37
N ALA A 237 5.56 -13.80 -4.11
CA ALA A 237 5.21 -14.63 -2.95
C ALA A 237 3.71 -14.60 -2.59
N LEU A 238 3.02 -13.50 -2.89
CA LEU A 238 1.61 -13.28 -2.52
C LEU A 238 0.61 -13.83 -3.53
N GLN A 239 1.04 -14.11 -4.76
CA GLN A 239 0.17 -14.58 -5.83
C GLN A 239 -0.29 -16.02 -5.62
N GLY A 240 -1.44 -16.34 -6.19
CA GLY A 240 -1.94 -17.70 -6.28
C GLY A 240 -3.44 -17.79 -5.99
N PRO A 241 -4.07 -18.88 -6.44
CA PRO A 241 -5.47 -19.13 -6.15
C PRO A 241 -5.68 -19.42 -4.65
N ASP A 242 -6.79 -18.95 -4.11
CA ASP A 242 -7.21 -19.21 -2.74
C ASP A 242 -8.73 -19.42 -2.69
N ALA A 243 -9.16 -20.62 -2.35
CA ALA A 243 -10.58 -20.95 -2.23
C ALA A 243 -11.28 -20.27 -1.03
N ALA A 244 -10.52 -19.75 -0.07
CA ALA A 244 -11.05 -19.05 1.09
C ALA A 244 -11.43 -17.59 0.78
N ASP A 245 -10.97 -17.02 -0.35
CA ASP A 245 -11.42 -15.70 -0.84
C ASP A 245 -12.25 -15.90 -2.12
N PRO A 246 -13.57 -15.62 -2.08
CA PRO A 246 -14.47 -15.88 -3.23
C PRO A 246 -14.14 -15.05 -4.47
N VAL A 247 -13.32 -13.99 -4.33
CA VAL A 247 -12.90 -13.15 -5.47
C VAL A 247 -11.46 -13.41 -5.90
N ALA A 248 -10.76 -14.35 -5.24
CA ALA A 248 -9.39 -14.68 -5.62
C ALA A 248 -9.34 -15.22 -7.06
N SER A 249 -8.43 -14.64 -7.84
CA SER A 249 -8.21 -15.07 -9.22
C SER A 249 -7.65 -16.48 -9.28
N ARG A 250 -8.16 -17.29 -10.21
CA ARG A 250 -7.63 -18.64 -10.49
C ARG A 250 -6.42 -18.63 -11.43
N ARG A 251 -5.96 -17.44 -11.84
CA ARG A 251 -4.75 -17.33 -12.67
C ARG A 251 -3.53 -17.86 -11.91
N PRO A 252 -2.64 -18.60 -12.58
CA PRO A 252 -1.38 -19.04 -11.97
C PRO A 252 -0.52 -17.83 -11.57
N PRO A 253 0.41 -18.02 -10.62
CA PRO A 253 1.42 -17.02 -10.32
C PRO A 253 2.27 -16.69 -11.55
N GLU A 254 2.59 -15.41 -11.73
CA GLU A 254 3.49 -14.93 -12.79
C GLU A 254 4.79 -14.44 -12.14
N PRO A 255 5.96 -14.92 -12.55
CA PRO A 255 7.24 -14.59 -11.89
C PRO A 255 7.72 -13.19 -12.28
N SER A 256 7.07 -12.15 -11.74
CA SER A 256 7.31 -10.73 -12.08
C SER A 256 8.75 -10.29 -11.83
N ARG A 257 9.40 -10.84 -10.80
CA ARG A 257 10.81 -10.56 -10.50
C ARG A 257 11.75 -10.90 -11.66
N ARG A 258 11.49 -11.99 -12.38
CA ARG A 258 12.32 -12.40 -13.54
C ARG A 258 12.16 -11.48 -14.74
N GLU A 259 11.07 -10.74 -14.79
CA GLU A 259 10.77 -9.80 -15.87
C GLU A 259 11.47 -8.43 -15.70
N LEU A 260 11.95 -8.08 -14.50
CA LEU A 260 12.52 -6.75 -14.22
C LEU A 260 13.68 -6.38 -15.14
N ALA A 261 14.56 -7.34 -15.45
CA ALA A 261 15.72 -7.13 -16.31
C ALA A 261 15.36 -6.83 -17.78
N ARG A 262 14.10 -7.04 -18.21
CA ARG A 262 13.66 -6.73 -19.57
C ARG A 262 13.53 -5.23 -19.84
N GLY A 263 13.65 -4.39 -18.82
CA GLY A 263 13.49 -2.94 -18.96
C GLY A 263 12.13 -2.54 -19.51
N ILE A 264 12.05 -1.39 -20.18
CA ILE A 264 10.79 -0.81 -20.68
C ILE A 264 10.56 -0.99 -22.19
N ALA A 265 11.44 -1.71 -22.89
CA ALA A 265 11.29 -1.92 -24.34
C ALA A 265 9.92 -2.56 -24.66
N GLY A 266 9.22 -1.96 -25.64
CA GLY A 266 7.91 -2.40 -26.08
C GLY A 266 6.74 -1.98 -25.18
N ILE A 267 6.97 -1.23 -24.09
CA ILE A 267 5.89 -0.68 -23.25
C ILE A 267 5.49 0.71 -23.77
N ARG A 268 4.20 0.92 -24.01
CA ARG A 268 3.64 2.17 -24.51
C ARG A 268 3.10 2.98 -23.35
N PHE A 269 3.56 4.22 -23.19
CA PHE A 269 3.25 5.10 -22.09
C PHE A 269 2.35 6.26 -22.53
N ALA A 270 1.44 6.69 -21.65
CA ALA A 270 0.68 7.92 -21.78
C ALA A 270 0.51 8.63 -20.44
N VAL A 271 0.31 9.94 -20.46
CA VAL A 271 -0.03 10.77 -19.29
C VAL A 271 -1.54 10.93 -19.22
N ALA A 272 -2.12 10.68 -18.05
CA ALA A 272 -3.53 10.94 -17.81
C ALA A 272 -3.79 12.45 -17.71
N ASP A 273 -4.79 12.92 -18.45
CA ASP A 273 -5.28 14.31 -18.45
C ASP A 273 -6.72 14.41 -17.91
N GLY A 274 -7.35 15.55 -18.10
CA GLY A 274 -8.71 15.83 -17.66
C GLY A 274 -8.80 15.86 -16.13
N HIS A 275 -9.45 14.89 -15.52
CA HIS A 275 -9.56 14.76 -14.06
C HIS A 275 -8.18 14.69 -13.35
N PHE A 276 -7.24 13.99 -13.94
CA PHE A 276 -5.90 13.77 -13.37
C PHE A 276 -4.92 14.94 -13.58
N GLY A 277 -5.23 15.84 -14.50
CA GLY A 277 -4.47 17.06 -14.75
C GLY A 277 -4.95 18.27 -13.95
N ARG A 278 -5.92 18.13 -13.03
CA ARG A 278 -6.58 19.24 -12.32
C ARG A 278 -6.73 18.96 -10.84
N GLY A 279 -6.84 20.02 -10.02
CA GLY A 279 -7.16 19.91 -8.60
C GLY A 279 -6.00 19.43 -7.73
N GLY A 280 -4.77 19.48 -8.23
CA GLY A 280 -3.55 19.23 -7.49
C GLY A 280 -2.62 20.46 -7.49
N GLU A 281 -1.72 20.49 -6.51
CA GLU A 281 -0.65 21.48 -6.46
C GLU A 281 0.27 21.36 -7.69
N PRO A 282 0.83 22.47 -8.18
CA PRO A 282 1.70 22.46 -9.36
C PRO A 282 2.86 21.46 -9.28
N GLU A 283 3.43 21.26 -8.07
CA GLU A 283 4.52 20.31 -7.87
C GLU A 283 4.09 18.84 -8.00
N ALA A 284 2.87 18.50 -7.57
CA ALA A 284 2.32 17.15 -7.73
C ALA A 284 2.08 16.81 -9.22
N LEU A 285 1.60 17.80 -9.99
CA LEU A 285 1.43 17.64 -11.43
C LEU A 285 2.78 17.64 -12.18
N ALA A 286 3.76 18.42 -11.70
CA ALA A 286 5.11 18.44 -12.27
C ALA A 286 5.83 17.11 -12.07
N ALA A 287 5.61 16.41 -10.94
CA ALA A 287 6.18 15.09 -10.69
C ALA A 287 5.83 14.08 -11.79
N VAL A 288 4.59 14.12 -12.29
CA VAL A 288 4.15 13.26 -13.41
C VAL A 288 4.93 13.59 -14.68
N ARG A 289 5.17 14.86 -14.99
CA ARG A 289 5.96 15.27 -16.15
C ARG A 289 7.40 14.77 -16.07
N THR A 290 8.03 14.89 -14.91
CA THR A 290 9.40 14.38 -14.68
C THR A 290 9.49 12.87 -14.98
N VAL A 291 8.54 12.08 -14.51
CA VAL A 291 8.49 10.63 -14.79
C VAL A 291 8.19 10.38 -16.28
N ALA A 292 7.25 11.14 -16.87
CA ALA A 292 6.89 11.01 -18.29
C ALA A 292 8.07 11.30 -19.22
N ASP A 293 8.83 12.34 -18.95
CA ASP A 293 10.02 12.71 -19.74
C ASP A 293 11.08 11.62 -19.68
N SER A 294 11.34 11.04 -18.51
CA SER A 294 12.29 9.93 -18.35
C SER A 294 11.88 8.67 -19.11
N LEU A 295 10.59 8.41 -19.25
CA LEU A 295 10.04 7.27 -20.00
C LEU A 295 9.86 7.56 -21.49
N GLY A 296 10.09 8.79 -21.95
CA GLY A 296 9.77 9.22 -23.30
C GLY A 296 8.27 9.19 -23.61
N ALA A 297 7.41 9.30 -22.59
CA ALA A 297 5.96 9.29 -22.74
C ALA A 297 5.49 10.57 -23.46
N ARG A 298 4.94 10.44 -24.67
CA ARG A 298 4.42 11.56 -25.47
C ARG A 298 2.91 11.53 -25.63
N GLY A 299 2.30 10.38 -25.37
CA GLY A 299 0.86 10.19 -25.43
C GLY A 299 0.15 10.87 -24.26
N VAL A 300 -1.03 11.44 -24.53
CA VAL A 300 -1.94 11.96 -23.52
C VAL A 300 -3.26 11.21 -23.66
N VAL A 301 -3.86 10.86 -22.52
CA VAL A 301 -5.11 10.11 -22.51
C VAL A 301 -6.06 10.66 -21.47
N THR A 302 -7.32 10.78 -21.84
CA THR A 302 -8.40 11.15 -20.91
C THR A 302 -9.14 9.89 -20.47
N ILE A 303 -9.14 9.63 -19.16
CA ILE A 303 -10.01 8.59 -18.57
C ILE A 303 -11.41 9.21 -18.43
N PRO A 304 -12.43 8.72 -19.18
CA PRO A 304 -13.73 9.36 -19.23
C PRO A 304 -14.44 9.27 -17.88
N GLU A 305 -15.17 10.34 -17.51
CA GLU A 305 -16.05 10.37 -16.32
C GLU A 305 -15.37 10.00 -14.99
N ALA A 306 -14.06 10.20 -14.85
CA ALA A 306 -13.30 9.83 -13.65
C ALA A 306 -13.82 10.53 -12.38
N HIS A 307 -14.33 11.77 -12.48
CA HIS A 307 -14.93 12.49 -11.36
C HIS A 307 -16.22 11.80 -10.87
N ARG A 308 -17.05 11.27 -11.79
CA ARG A 308 -18.26 10.50 -11.44
C ARG A 308 -17.90 9.12 -10.88
N ALA A 309 -16.84 8.50 -11.38
CA ALA A 309 -16.33 7.24 -10.83
C ALA A 309 -15.91 7.40 -9.37
N ARG A 310 -15.28 8.53 -9.01
CA ARG A 310 -14.95 8.87 -7.63
C ARG A 310 -16.20 8.96 -6.75
N ALA A 311 -17.25 9.66 -7.19
CA ALA A 311 -18.50 9.79 -6.44
C ALA A 311 -19.21 8.44 -6.28
N ALA A 312 -19.29 7.64 -7.35
CA ALA A 312 -19.90 6.32 -7.31
C ALA A 312 -19.12 5.34 -6.43
N ALA A 313 -17.78 5.42 -6.41
CA ALA A 313 -16.93 4.64 -5.50
C ALA A 313 -17.29 4.93 -4.03
N MET A 314 -17.47 6.20 -3.66
CA MET A 314 -17.88 6.56 -2.29
C MET A 314 -19.26 6.02 -1.92
N ILE A 315 -20.23 6.07 -2.82
CA ILE A 315 -21.56 5.47 -2.59
C ILE A 315 -21.44 3.97 -2.27
N ILE A 316 -20.72 3.23 -3.10
CA ILE A 316 -20.61 1.78 -2.93
C ILE A 316 -19.82 1.43 -1.65
N THR A 317 -18.65 2.03 -1.45
CA THR A 317 -17.80 1.69 -0.31
C THR A 317 -18.42 2.10 1.03
N SER A 318 -19.12 3.23 1.08
CA SER A 318 -19.82 3.65 2.30
C SER A 318 -21.00 2.72 2.63
N ALA A 319 -21.79 2.29 1.63
CA ALA A 319 -22.90 1.37 1.82
C ALA A 319 -22.41 -0.04 2.24
N GLU A 320 -21.40 -0.59 1.56
CA GLU A 320 -20.83 -1.89 1.91
C GLU A 320 -20.19 -1.89 3.29
N GLY A 321 -19.40 -0.84 3.63
CA GLY A 321 -18.78 -0.71 4.94
C GLY A 321 -19.80 -0.53 6.07
N ALA A 322 -20.83 0.28 5.86
CA ALA A 322 -21.90 0.45 6.84
C ALA A 322 -22.65 -0.87 7.11
N GLN A 323 -22.88 -1.68 6.07
CA GLN A 323 -23.55 -2.97 6.22
C GLN A 323 -22.75 -3.93 7.12
N LEU A 324 -21.41 -3.95 6.99
CA LEU A 324 -20.54 -4.82 7.82
C LEU A 324 -20.60 -4.45 9.31
N HIS A 325 -20.86 -3.19 9.63
CA HIS A 325 -20.82 -2.67 11.01
C HIS A 325 -22.20 -2.25 11.53
N LEU A 326 -23.30 -2.56 10.83
CA LEU A 326 -24.64 -2.06 11.15
C LEU A 326 -25.12 -2.45 12.56
N ALA A 327 -24.79 -3.65 13.02
CA ALA A 327 -25.17 -4.10 14.37
C ALA A 327 -24.48 -3.28 15.46
N ASP A 328 -23.17 -3.05 15.33
CA ASP A 328 -22.39 -2.24 16.25
C ASP A 328 -22.79 -0.77 16.19
N LEU A 329 -23.07 -0.22 15.00
CA LEU A 329 -23.55 1.16 14.82
C LEU A 329 -24.89 1.41 15.55
N ARG A 330 -25.77 0.41 15.64
CA ARG A 330 -27.07 0.51 16.34
C ARG A 330 -26.95 0.39 17.84
N THR A 331 -26.03 -0.40 18.33
CA THR A 331 -25.95 -0.76 19.75
C THR A 331 -24.89 0.00 20.53
N ARG A 332 -23.78 0.41 19.86
CA ARG A 332 -22.65 1.09 20.49
C ARG A 332 -21.94 2.08 19.55
N PRO A 333 -22.67 3.09 19.01
CA PRO A 333 -22.09 4.05 18.04
C PRO A 333 -20.91 4.84 18.63
N ASP A 334 -20.90 5.10 19.94
CA ASP A 334 -19.84 5.84 20.65
C ASP A 334 -18.54 5.03 20.80
N ALA A 335 -18.55 3.74 20.46
CA ALA A 335 -17.35 2.92 20.42
C ALA A 335 -16.55 3.06 19.14
N PHE A 336 -17.09 3.72 18.11
CA PHE A 336 -16.40 4.03 16.87
C PHE A 336 -15.55 5.29 17.00
N ASP A 337 -14.50 5.36 16.19
CA ASP A 337 -13.80 6.61 15.91
C ASP A 337 -14.78 7.63 15.32
N PRO A 338 -14.91 8.85 15.87
CA PRO A 338 -15.82 9.86 15.34
C PRO A 338 -15.62 10.17 13.86
N LEU A 339 -14.38 10.04 13.36
CA LEU A 339 -14.06 10.29 11.95
C LEU A 339 -14.59 9.19 11.01
N THR A 340 -14.90 8.00 11.50
CA THR A 340 -15.47 6.89 10.74
C THR A 340 -16.94 6.67 11.02
N ARG A 341 -17.38 6.86 12.25
CA ARG A 341 -18.77 6.67 12.69
C ARG A 341 -19.76 7.38 11.79
N ASP A 342 -19.60 8.69 11.63
CA ASP A 342 -20.57 9.53 10.90
C ASP A 342 -20.63 9.16 9.41
N ARG A 343 -19.52 8.67 8.84
CA ARG A 343 -19.47 8.18 7.46
C ARG A 343 -20.19 6.83 7.31
N PHE A 344 -20.06 5.92 8.28
CA PHE A 344 -20.80 4.67 8.29
C PHE A 344 -22.31 4.92 8.50
N LEU A 345 -22.69 5.84 9.40
CA LEU A 345 -24.08 6.23 9.56
C LEU A 345 -24.67 6.80 8.26
N ALA A 346 -23.95 7.71 7.59
CA ALA A 346 -24.34 8.20 6.27
C ALA A 346 -24.42 7.07 5.22
N GLY A 347 -23.49 6.12 5.26
CA GLY A 347 -23.48 4.93 4.40
C GLY A 347 -24.72 4.05 4.58
N ALA A 348 -25.16 3.86 5.84
CA ALA A 348 -26.35 3.08 6.17
C ALA A 348 -27.66 3.71 5.66
N LEU A 349 -27.66 5.02 5.39
CA LEU A 349 -28.80 5.77 4.87
C LEU A 349 -28.82 5.89 3.35
N ILE A 350 -27.85 5.35 2.64
CA ILE A 350 -27.79 5.38 1.17
C ILE A 350 -28.96 4.54 0.61
N PRO A 351 -29.85 5.15 -0.22
CA PRO A 351 -30.94 4.40 -0.84
C PRO A 351 -30.41 3.29 -1.76
N ALA A 352 -31.04 2.13 -1.75
CA ALA A 352 -30.68 1.00 -2.61
C ALA A 352 -30.62 1.39 -4.10
N ALA A 353 -31.52 2.28 -4.56
CA ALA A 353 -31.52 2.80 -5.92
C ALA A 353 -30.21 3.51 -6.28
N ALA A 354 -29.63 4.29 -5.34
CA ALA A 354 -28.35 4.97 -5.55
C ALA A 354 -27.20 3.97 -5.66
N TYR A 355 -27.18 2.93 -4.80
CA TYR A 355 -26.21 1.84 -4.86
C TYR A 355 -26.28 1.09 -6.19
N VAL A 356 -27.48 0.70 -6.63
CA VAL A 356 -27.70 0.02 -7.93
C VAL A 356 -27.27 0.90 -9.10
N ALA A 357 -27.58 2.21 -9.08
CA ALA A 357 -27.14 3.15 -10.10
C ALA A 357 -25.61 3.25 -10.16
N ALA A 358 -24.93 3.31 -8.99
CA ALA A 358 -23.48 3.33 -8.90
C ALA A 358 -22.84 2.03 -9.46
N GLN A 359 -23.42 0.84 -9.19
CA GLN A 359 -22.94 -0.43 -9.74
C GLN A 359 -23.14 -0.52 -11.27
N ARG A 360 -24.25 -0.03 -11.79
CA ARG A 360 -24.49 0.07 -13.26
C ARG A 360 -23.47 1.00 -13.91
N PHE A 361 -23.22 2.14 -13.29
CA PHE A 361 -22.19 3.07 -13.76
C PHE A 361 -20.79 2.44 -13.70
N ARG A 362 -20.48 1.66 -12.66
CA ARG A 362 -19.21 0.92 -12.55
C ARG A 362 -18.98 -0.03 -13.72
N ALA A 363 -20.03 -0.76 -14.14
CA ALA A 363 -19.94 -1.66 -15.28
C ALA A 363 -19.67 -0.90 -16.59
N TRP A 364 -20.39 0.19 -16.82
CA TRP A 364 -20.18 1.08 -17.96
C TRP A 364 -18.78 1.70 -17.97
N TYR A 365 -18.33 2.21 -16.81
CA TYR A 365 -17.02 2.82 -16.65
C TYR A 365 -15.88 1.83 -16.92
N ARG A 366 -16.01 0.59 -16.45
CA ARG A 366 -15.05 -0.49 -16.71
C ARG A 366 -14.87 -0.73 -18.21
N ALA A 367 -15.96 -0.82 -18.96
CA ALA A 367 -15.89 -1.02 -20.41
C ALA A 367 -15.22 0.17 -21.12
N ARG A 368 -15.52 1.40 -20.70
CA ARG A 368 -14.90 2.59 -21.29
C ARG A 368 -13.41 2.72 -20.99
N VAL A 369 -13.01 2.40 -19.76
CA VAL A 369 -11.60 2.44 -19.36
C VAL A 369 -10.80 1.29 -20.00
N ALA A 370 -11.42 0.12 -20.22
CA ALA A 370 -10.76 -0.96 -20.94
C ALA A 370 -10.30 -0.53 -22.33
N ALA A 371 -11.13 0.21 -23.08
CA ALA A 371 -10.79 0.74 -24.40
C ALA A 371 -9.62 1.76 -24.37
N VAL A 372 -9.38 2.42 -23.23
CA VAL A 372 -8.22 3.34 -23.09
C VAL A 372 -6.89 2.58 -23.21
N PHE A 373 -6.86 1.31 -22.83
CA PHE A 373 -5.66 0.47 -22.89
C PHE A 373 -5.41 -0.20 -24.27
N ASP A 374 -6.24 0.01 -25.29
CA ASP A 374 -6.04 -0.63 -26.61
C ASP A 374 -4.72 -0.20 -27.27
N GLY A 375 -4.24 1.01 -27.00
CA GLY A 375 -2.99 1.55 -27.55
C GLY A 375 -1.93 1.89 -26.50
N ILE A 376 -2.19 1.61 -25.23
CA ILE A 376 -1.39 2.06 -24.07
C ILE A 376 -1.22 0.89 -23.11
N ASP A 377 -0.02 0.72 -22.55
CA ASP A 377 0.27 -0.33 -21.57
C ASP A 377 0.38 0.23 -20.15
N VAL A 378 0.89 1.46 -19.99
CA VAL A 378 1.05 2.14 -18.69
C VAL A 378 0.60 3.59 -18.81
N ILE A 379 -0.31 4.00 -17.92
CA ILE A 379 -0.78 5.37 -17.77
C ILE A 379 -0.14 6.00 -16.54
N LEU A 380 0.35 7.23 -16.67
CA LEU A 380 0.97 8.01 -15.60
C LEU A 380 -0.03 9.02 -15.02
N ALA A 381 -0.16 9.05 -13.70
CA ALA A 381 -1.06 9.97 -13.01
C ALA A 381 -0.46 10.41 -11.66
N PRO A 382 -0.84 11.57 -11.10
CA PRO A 382 -0.43 11.92 -9.74
C PRO A 382 -1.06 10.98 -8.73
N THR A 383 -0.39 10.71 -7.58
CA THR A 383 -0.96 9.87 -6.53
C THR A 383 -1.83 10.70 -5.58
N THR A 384 -1.28 11.77 -5.04
CA THR A 384 -1.97 12.69 -4.13
C THR A 384 -1.95 14.10 -4.72
N PRO A 385 -2.95 14.93 -4.44
CA PRO A 385 -3.01 16.28 -4.99
C PRO A 385 -1.99 17.25 -4.34
N TYR A 386 -1.42 16.90 -3.19
CA TYR A 386 -0.46 17.69 -2.42
C TYR A 386 0.40 16.76 -1.56
N PRO A 387 1.54 17.25 -1.03
CA PRO A 387 2.35 16.53 -0.05
C PRO A 387 1.59 16.31 1.27
N ALA A 388 2.22 15.60 2.23
CA ALA A 388 1.62 15.28 3.51
C ALA A 388 1.09 16.54 4.25
N PRO A 389 -0.22 16.63 4.55
CA PRO A 389 -0.79 17.74 5.33
C PRO A 389 -0.46 17.58 6.82
N ARG A 390 -0.68 18.66 7.61
CA ARG A 390 -0.47 18.62 9.05
C ARG A 390 -1.52 17.73 9.74
N ILE A 391 -1.13 17.13 10.85
CA ILE A 391 -2.03 16.40 11.75
C ILE A 391 -3.08 17.38 12.29
N GLY A 392 -4.35 16.99 12.31
CA GLY A 392 -5.49 17.83 12.73
C GLY A 392 -5.94 18.86 11.70
N GLN A 393 -5.31 18.95 10.54
CA GLN A 393 -5.72 19.88 9.49
C GLN A 393 -7.02 19.42 8.84
N GLU A 394 -8.07 20.24 8.90
CA GLU A 394 -9.38 19.92 8.32
C GLU A 394 -9.52 20.40 6.87
N ARG A 395 -8.95 21.56 6.57
CA ARG A 395 -9.05 22.21 5.24
C ARG A 395 -7.66 22.55 4.72
N ILE A 396 -7.52 22.57 3.42
CA ILE A 396 -6.27 22.90 2.73
C ILE A 396 -6.59 23.72 1.47
N THR A 397 -5.74 24.69 1.16
CA THR A 397 -5.82 25.42 -0.11
C THR A 397 -5.01 24.68 -1.16
N VAL A 398 -5.65 24.31 -2.27
CA VAL A 398 -5.03 23.64 -3.41
C VAL A 398 -5.29 24.47 -4.66
N ALA A 399 -4.24 24.92 -5.32
CA ALA A 399 -4.32 25.80 -6.50
C ALA A 399 -5.27 27.00 -6.29
N GLY A 400 -5.23 27.62 -5.10
CA GLY A 400 -6.02 28.79 -4.73
C GLY A 400 -7.47 28.47 -4.28
N VAL A 401 -7.87 27.21 -4.23
CA VAL A 401 -9.21 26.80 -3.78
C VAL A 401 -9.13 26.09 -2.44
N GLU A 402 -9.91 26.52 -1.46
CA GLU A 402 -10.02 25.86 -0.18
C GLU A 402 -10.90 24.61 -0.26
N VAL A 403 -10.35 23.44 0.09
CA VAL A 403 -11.03 22.14 0.01
C VAL A 403 -10.93 21.37 1.33
N PRO A 404 -11.86 20.43 1.60
CA PRO A 404 -11.72 19.49 2.73
C PRO A 404 -10.51 18.58 2.53
N MET A 405 -9.54 18.62 3.45
CA MET A 405 -8.25 17.93 3.31
C MET A 405 -8.44 16.42 3.16
N ARG A 406 -9.10 15.76 4.11
CA ARG A 406 -9.20 14.29 4.16
C ARG A 406 -9.87 13.68 2.93
N SER A 407 -10.96 14.26 2.45
CA SER A 407 -11.69 13.73 1.30
C SER A 407 -10.95 13.96 -0.02
N THR A 408 -10.07 14.95 -0.08
CA THR A 408 -9.34 15.31 -1.30
C THR A 408 -8.09 14.46 -1.51
N LEU A 409 -7.49 13.87 -0.46
CA LEU A 409 -6.33 12.97 -0.58
C LEU A 409 -6.56 11.81 -1.57
N GLY A 410 -7.79 11.29 -1.66
CA GLY A 410 -8.15 10.23 -2.60
C GLY A 410 -8.53 10.68 -4.01
N LEU A 411 -8.33 11.97 -4.36
CA LEU A 411 -8.79 12.56 -5.63
C LEU A 411 -8.40 11.71 -6.85
N TYR A 412 -7.15 11.29 -6.93
CA TYR A 412 -6.60 10.57 -8.09
C TYR A 412 -6.57 9.05 -7.92
N THR A 413 -6.75 8.53 -6.71
CA THR A 413 -6.68 7.09 -6.46
C THR A 413 -8.03 6.40 -6.59
N GLN A 414 -9.12 7.07 -6.19
CA GLN A 414 -10.47 6.49 -6.15
C GLN A 414 -11.02 6.06 -7.53
N PRO A 415 -10.88 6.83 -8.63
CA PRO A 415 -11.38 6.40 -9.94
C PRO A 415 -10.73 5.12 -10.46
N LEU A 416 -9.46 4.89 -10.10
CA LEU A 416 -8.70 3.70 -10.50
C LEU A 416 -9.06 2.47 -9.65
N SER A 417 -9.31 2.69 -8.35
CA SER A 417 -9.81 1.64 -7.45
C SER A 417 -11.19 1.15 -7.85
N PHE A 418 -12.05 2.06 -8.34
CA PHE A 418 -13.45 1.81 -8.70
C PHE A 418 -13.66 0.59 -9.57
N ILE A 419 -12.71 0.26 -10.43
CA ILE A 419 -12.74 -0.89 -11.33
C ILE A 419 -11.60 -1.89 -11.12
N GLY A 420 -10.83 -1.73 -10.04
CA GLY A 420 -9.83 -2.70 -9.60
C GLY A 420 -8.57 -2.79 -10.47
N LEU A 421 -8.16 -1.70 -11.15
CA LEU A 421 -6.93 -1.65 -11.95
C LEU A 421 -5.68 -1.87 -11.08
N PRO A 422 -4.65 -2.58 -11.57
CA PRO A 422 -3.35 -2.63 -10.90
C PRO A 422 -2.66 -1.26 -10.98
N VAL A 423 -2.06 -0.83 -9.87
CA VAL A 423 -1.37 0.46 -9.77
C VAL A 423 -0.15 0.33 -8.86
N ILE A 424 0.99 0.87 -9.30
CA ILE A 424 2.14 1.12 -8.43
C ILE A 424 2.25 2.62 -8.20
N THR A 425 2.37 3.03 -6.93
CA THR A 425 2.90 4.35 -6.59
C THR A 425 4.40 4.26 -6.49
N VAL A 426 5.10 5.13 -7.24
CA VAL A 426 6.54 5.29 -7.18
C VAL A 426 6.89 6.64 -6.55
N PRO A 427 7.82 6.70 -5.59
CA PRO A 427 8.23 7.96 -4.95
C PRO A 427 9.22 8.72 -5.85
N LEU A 428 8.93 9.98 -6.17
CA LEU A 428 9.84 10.83 -6.95
C LEU A 428 11.12 11.08 -6.15
N ALA A 429 12.29 10.91 -6.77
CA ALA A 429 13.57 11.27 -6.18
C ALA A 429 13.64 12.80 -6.02
N ARG A 430 13.77 13.29 -4.79
CA ARG A 430 13.83 14.72 -4.44
C ARG A 430 15.03 15.01 -3.58
N ARG A 431 15.70 16.13 -3.84
CA ARG A 431 16.82 16.61 -3.01
C ARG A 431 16.34 17.34 -1.77
N SER A 432 15.11 17.85 -1.77
CA SER A 432 14.51 18.62 -0.66
C SER A 432 12.99 18.57 -0.74
N GLY A 433 12.34 18.92 0.36
CA GLY A 433 10.88 18.96 0.50
C GLY A 433 10.26 17.62 0.84
N LEU A 434 8.94 17.62 1.01
CA LEU A 434 8.15 16.42 1.35
C LEU A 434 8.02 15.49 0.15
N PRO A 435 7.90 14.17 0.35
CA PRO A 435 7.71 13.22 -0.72
C PRO A 435 6.49 13.51 -1.60
N LEU A 436 6.62 13.13 -2.87
CA LEU A 436 5.55 13.11 -3.86
C LEU A 436 5.56 11.77 -4.57
N GLY A 437 4.37 11.24 -4.89
CA GLY A 437 4.22 9.97 -5.59
C GLY A 437 3.56 10.12 -6.95
N VAL A 438 3.99 9.28 -7.89
CA VAL A 438 3.37 9.13 -9.22
C VAL A 438 2.79 7.73 -9.35
N GLN A 439 1.57 7.62 -9.85
CA GLN A 439 0.91 6.34 -10.14
C GLN A 439 1.31 5.85 -11.53
N LEU A 440 1.77 4.60 -11.60
CA LEU A 440 1.88 3.80 -12.82
C LEU A 440 0.65 2.90 -12.85
N VAL A 441 -0.25 3.10 -13.81
CA VAL A 441 -1.54 2.41 -13.91
C VAL A 441 -1.53 1.47 -15.10
N GLY A 442 -1.87 0.21 -14.90
CA GLY A 442 -1.93 -0.81 -15.95
C GLY A 442 -3.32 -1.36 -16.19
N ALA A 443 -3.48 -2.05 -17.31
CA ALA A 443 -4.63 -2.91 -17.54
C ALA A 443 -4.65 -4.07 -16.53
N PRO A 444 -5.81 -4.69 -16.27
CA PRO A 444 -5.89 -5.83 -15.34
C PRO A 444 -4.89 -6.94 -15.68
N PHE A 445 -4.20 -7.45 -14.67
CA PHE A 445 -3.18 -8.50 -14.74
C PHE A 445 -1.93 -8.12 -15.55
N ARG A 446 -1.58 -6.81 -15.60
CA ARG A 446 -0.35 -6.30 -16.20
C ARG A 446 0.64 -5.75 -15.16
N GLU A 447 0.65 -6.30 -13.97
CA GLU A 447 1.55 -5.90 -12.89
C GLU A 447 3.02 -5.97 -13.29
N SER A 448 3.41 -6.93 -14.12
CA SER A 448 4.79 -7.07 -14.61
C SER A 448 5.26 -5.84 -15.39
N PHE A 449 4.40 -5.21 -16.19
CA PHE A 449 4.74 -3.97 -16.91
C PHE A 449 4.98 -2.81 -15.94
N LEU A 450 4.16 -2.71 -14.90
CA LEU A 450 4.30 -1.67 -13.87
C LEU A 450 5.57 -1.86 -13.05
N LEU A 451 5.89 -3.10 -12.66
CA LEU A 451 7.10 -3.45 -11.90
C LEU A 451 8.37 -3.20 -12.74
N ARG A 452 8.37 -3.57 -14.02
CA ARG A 452 9.46 -3.27 -14.95
C ARG A 452 9.68 -1.76 -15.09
N THR A 453 8.59 -1.00 -15.23
CA THR A 453 8.64 0.46 -15.32
C THR A 453 9.18 1.09 -14.04
N ALA A 454 8.69 0.66 -12.87
CA ALA A 454 9.16 1.15 -11.58
C ALA A 454 10.65 0.85 -11.37
N HIS A 455 11.11 -0.36 -11.72
CA HIS A 455 12.51 -0.76 -11.63
C HIS A 455 13.41 0.04 -12.58
N TYR A 456 12.96 0.29 -13.82
CA TYR A 456 13.68 1.15 -14.76
C TYR A 456 13.85 2.58 -14.23
N LEU A 457 12.76 3.18 -13.71
CA LEU A 457 12.78 4.52 -13.13
C LEU A 457 13.70 4.62 -11.91
N GLU A 458 13.73 3.58 -11.08
CA GLU A 458 14.62 3.47 -9.93
C GLU A 458 16.09 3.40 -10.36
N ALA A 459 16.41 2.52 -11.32
CA ALA A 459 17.76 2.40 -11.88
C ALA A 459 18.24 3.68 -12.58
N ALA A 460 17.32 4.45 -13.17
CA ALA A 460 17.61 5.76 -13.79
C ALA A 460 17.73 6.91 -12.77
N GLY A 461 17.51 6.65 -11.47
CA GLY A 461 17.56 7.67 -10.42
C GLY A 461 16.41 8.68 -10.45
N VAL A 462 15.34 8.42 -11.19
CA VAL A 462 14.15 9.29 -11.28
C VAL A 462 13.24 9.10 -10.06
N VAL A 463 13.18 7.89 -9.54
CA VAL A 463 12.45 7.56 -8.32
C VAL A 463 13.39 6.91 -7.31
N ALA A 464 13.17 7.19 -6.02
CA ALA A 464 13.97 6.63 -4.94
C ALA A 464 13.21 6.71 -3.62
N ALA A 465 13.44 5.75 -2.73
CA ALA A 465 12.87 5.71 -1.38
C ALA A 465 14.01 5.68 -0.32
N PRO A 466 14.69 6.79 -0.10
CA PRO A 466 15.69 6.88 0.96
C PRO A 466 15.03 6.73 2.33
N ILE A 467 15.78 6.24 3.31
CA ILE A 467 15.34 6.23 4.71
C ILE A 467 15.25 7.67 5.21
N ALA A 468 14.12 8.03 5.85
CA ALA A 468 13.87 9.34 6.43
C ALA A 468 14.62 9.56 7.75
#